data_7206ab45a169debef4786226ae11f3a2
#
_entry.id   7206ab45a169debef4786226ae11f3a2
#
_cell.length_a   1.000
_cell.length_b   1.000
_cell.length_c   1.000
_cell.angle_alpha   90.00
_cell.angle_beta   90.00
_cell.angle_gamma   90.00
#
_symmetry.space_group_name_H-M   'P 1'
#
loop_
_entity.id
_entity.type
_entity.pdbx_description
1 polymer ?
#
loop_
_entity_poly.entity_id
_entity_poly.type
_entity_poly.pdbx_seq_one_letter_code
_entity_poly.pdbx_strand_id
1 'polypeptide(L)'
;MIQRIGSRTIGFDNRPVIIGHASVAGKKESEGPLANFFDRIIPDPYNGMDTYEDAESRMQTEAVSLAMEKSGVSSKDIDYVFAGDLLNQCTGSAFGMRNFGIPYLGQYGACSTMGQGLLMAALFVECGAAERTVCATSSHFCSAERQYRFPLEYGSIRTPTAQWTVTGAGSCVVAKNGNGARIVRATAGKITDLGITDANNMGAAMAPAICIMEP
;
A
#
# COMPACT_ATOMS: atom_id res chain seq x y z
N MET A 1 1.95 -24.59 8.49
CA MET A 1 0.85 -24.94 7.53
C MET A 1 -0.19 -23.82 7.57
N ILE A 2 -0.90 -23.64 6.48
CA ILE A 2 -1.99 -22.66 6.39
C ILE A 2 -3.26 -23.28 6.98
N GLN A 3 -3.93 -22.58 7.89
CA GLN A 3 -5.21 -23.01 8.46
C GLN A 3 -6.35 -22.16 7.90
N ARG A 4 -7.43 -22.80 7.47
CA ARG A 4 -8.67 -22.08 7.15
C ARG A 4 -9.48 -21.91 8.41
N ILE A 5 -9.80 -20.66 8.75
CA ILE A 5 -10.60 -20.29 9.93
C ILE A 5 -11.90 -19.65 9.41
N GLY A 6 -13.03 -20.35 9.59
CA GLY A 6 -14.30 -19.93 9.03
C GLY A 6 -14.27 -19.89 7.49
N SER A 7 -14.95 -18.94 6.90
CA SER A 7 -15.11 -18.84 5.43
C SER A 7 -14.08 -17.95 4.74
N ARG A 8 -13.46 -17.01 5.43
CA ARG A 8 -12.67 -15.91 4.82
C ARG A 8 -11.34 -15.63 5.50
N THR A 9 -11.04 -16.30 6.61
CA THR A 9 -9.82 -16.06 7.39
C THR A 9 -8.81 -17.18 7.18
N ILE A 10 -7.57 -16.79 7.02
CA ILE A 10 -6.41 -17.66 6.90
C ILE A 10 -5.54 -17.46 8.14
N GLY A 11 -5.23 -18.55 8.84
CA GLY A 11 -4.25 -18.59 9.92
C GLY A 11 -2.89 -19.03 9.40
N PHE A 12 -1.82 -18.43 9.94
CA PHE A 12 -0.43 -18.74 9.60
C PHE A 12 0.26 -19.41 10.80
N ASP A 13 0.59 -20.68 10.70
CA ASP A 13 1.25 -21.44 11.78
C ASP A 13 2.69 -20.95 12.03
N ASN A 14 3.44 -20.66 10.96
CA ASN A 14 4.82 -20.15 11.05
C ASN A 14 4.88 -18.65 11.39
N ARG A 15 3.76 -17.97 11.25
CA ARG A 15 3.62 -16.54 11.60
C ARG A 15 4.69 -15.67 10.95
N PRO A 16 4.66 -15.46 9.62
CA PRO A 16 5.61 -14.60 8.93
C PRO A 16 5.80 -13.25 9.63
N VAL A 17 7.02 -12.71 9.56
CA VAL A 17 7.43 -11.56 10.36
C VAL A 17 7.65 -10.36 9.45
N ILE A 18 7.12 -9.21 9.82
CA ILE A 18 7.49 -7.92 9.20
C ILE A 18 8.82 -7.51 9.83
N ILE A 19 9.91 -7.67 9.09
CA ILE A 19 11.28 -7.40 9.57
C ILE A 19 11.76 -5.98 9.28
N GLY A 20 11.06 -5.25 8.41
CA GLY A 20 11.32 -3.86 8.09
C GLY A 20 10.10 -3.21 7.49
N HIS A 21 9.95 -1.93 7.73
CA HIS A 21 8.90 -1.12 7.14
C HIS A 21 9.38 0.32 6.94
N ALA A 22 8.79 1.01 5.99
CA ALA A 22 9.06 2.42 5.75
C ALA A 22 7.85 3.15 5.22
N SER A 23 7.84 4.46 5.46
CA SER A 23 6.82 5.39 5.00
C SER A 23 7.45 6.65 4.44
N VAL A 24 7.01 7.03 3.25
CA VAL A 24 7.37 8.30 2.60
C VAL A 24 6.09 9.08 2.41
N ALA A 25 6.06 10.34 2.79
CA ALA A 25 4.86 11.15 2.76
C ALA A 25 5.09 12.51 2.09
N GLY A 26 4.03 13.09 1.54
CA GLY A 26 4.05 14.40 0.91
C GLY A 26 4.02 15.55 1.92
N LYS A 27 4.16 16.75 1.38
CA LYS A 27 4.16 17.99 2.18
C LYS A 27 2.91 18.15 3.04
N LYS A 28 1.73 17.84 2.47
CA LYS A 28 0.47 18.04 3.20
C LYS A 28 0.34 17.10 4.40
N GLU A 29 0.81 15.88 4.26
CA GLU A 29 0.83 14.88 5.34
C GLU A 29 1.78 15.28 6.47
N SER A 30 2.83 16.06 6.16
CA SER A 30 3.75 16.61 7.16
C SER A 30 3.13 17.70 8.04
N GLU A 31 1.97 18.24 7.68
CA GLU A 31 1.22 19.21 8.47
C GLU A 31 0.25 18.53 9.46
N GLY A 32 0.14 17.22 9.38
CA GLY A 32 -0.77 16.42 10.19
C GLY A 32 -0.13 15.90 11.50
N PRO A 33 -0.94 15.24 12.35
CA PRO A 33 -0.48 14.76 13.66
C PRO A 33 0.53 13.62 13.58
N LEU A 34 0.67 12.96 12.43
CA LEU A 34 1.61 11.85 12.22
C LEU A 34 2.93 12.30 11.55
N ALA A 35 3.16 13.60 11.37
CA ALA A 35 4.32 14.14 10.66
C ALA A 35 5.66 13.56 11.14
N ASN A 36 5.83 13.42 12.47
CA ASN A 36 7.07 12.95 13.08
C ASN A 36 7.28 11.42 13.01
N PHE A 37 6.30 10.70 12.48
CA PHE A 37 6.36 9.23 12.37
C PHE A 37 6.70 8.75 10.97
N PHE A 38 6.68 9.64 9.96
CA PHE A 38 7.11 9.29 8.62
C PHE A 38 8.64 9.24 8.54
N ASP A 39 9.16 8.23 7.84
CA ASP A 39 10.61 8.08 7.65
C ASP A 39 11.20 9.18 6.74
N ARG A 40 10.39 9.65 5.80
CA ARG A 40 10.77 10.72 4.89
C ARG A 40 9.58 11.58 4.51
N ILE A 41 9.79 12.89 4.48
CA ILE A 41 8.84 13.88 3.95
C ILE A 41 9.39 14.44 2.63
N ILE A 42 8.54 14.49 1.62
CA ILE A 42 8.82 15.09 0.32
C ILE A 42 8.19 16.48 0.29
N PRO A 43 9.01 17.56 0.28
CA PRO A 43 8.49 18.91 0.34
C PRO A 43 7.92 19.42 -0.99
N ASP A 44 8.36 18.83 -2.10
CA ASP A 44 7.93 19.17 -3.44
C ASP A 44 7.07 18.06 -4.04
N PRO A 45 5.84 18.34 -4.54
CA PRO A 45 4.95 17.33 -5.09
C PRO A 45 5.52 16.59 -6.31
N TYR A 46 6.45 17.17 -7.02
CA TYR A 46 7.14 16.51 -8.14
C TYR A 46 8.27 15.58 -7.69
N ASN A 47 8.74 15.68 -6.44
CA ASN A 47 9.86 14.89 -5.94
C ASN A 47 11.10 14.90 -6.89
N GLY A 48 11.33 16.04 -7.55
CA GLY A 48 12.40 16.19 -8.54
C GLY A 48 12.17 15.42 -9.86
N MET A 49 10.94 15.08 -10.18
CA MET A 49 10.53 14.45 -11.45
C MET A 49 9.73 15.42 -12.31
N ASP A 50 9.52 15.07 -13.58
CA ASP A 50 8.80 15.93 -14.53
C ASP A 50 7.28 15.76 -14.47
N THR A 51 6.80 14.61 -13.98
CA THR A 51 5.36 14.29 -13.87
C THR A 51 5.00 13.81 -12.45
N TYR A 52 3.71 13.91 -12.09
CA TYR A 52 3.23 13.39 -10.82
C TYR A 52 3.23 11.86 -10.77
N GLU A 53 3.05 11.21 -11.90
CA GLU A 53 3.11 9.77 -12.06
C GLU A 53 4.53 9.24 -11.79
N ASP A 54 5.54 9.92 -12.32
CA ASP A 54 6.95 9.60 -12.05
C ASP A 54 7.32 9.91 -10.58
N ALA A 55 6.79 11.00 -10.04
CA ALA A 55 6.97 11.34 -8.61
C ALA A 55 6.40 10.25 -7.71
N GLU A 56 5.23 9.71 -8.03
CA GLU A 56 4.63 8.59 -7.29
C GLU A 56 5.49 7.32 -7.39
N SER A 57 5.93 6.96 -8.61
CA SER A 57 6.83 5.82 -8.83
C SER A 57 8.12 5.94 -8.02
N ARG A 58 8.71 7.14 -8.00
CA ARG A 58 9.92 7.43 -7.20
C ARG A 58 9.66 7.30 -5.71
N MET A 59 8.55 7.84 -5.21
CA MET A 59 8.13 7.74 -3.82
C MET A 59 8.02 6.28 -3.35
N GLN A 60 7.40 5.44 -4.18
CA GLN A 60 7.26 4.03 -3.89
C GLN A 60 8.62 3.31 -3.90
N THR A 61 9.49 3.61 -4.86
CA THR A 61 10.86 3.11 -4.90
C THR A 61 11.64 3.48 -3.64
N GLU A 62 11.51 4.71 -3.17
CA GLU A 62 12.14 5.19 -1.95
C GLU A 62 11.62 4.45 -0.71
N ALA A 63 10.32 4.25 -0.59
CA ALA A 63 9.72 3.51 0.52
C ALA A 63 10.21 2.04 0.56
N VAL A 64 10.30 1.38 -0.60
CA VAL A 64 10.83 0.01 -0.71
C VAL A 64 12.31 -0.03 -0.34
N SER A 65 13.11 0.90 -0.85
CA SER A 65 14.55 0.98 -0.54
C SER A 65 14.78 1.19 0.97
N LEU A 66 14.07 2.10 1.59
CA LEU A 66 14.16 2.36 3.03
C LEU A 66 13.72 1.15 3.87
N ALA A 67 12.65 0.46 3.46
CA ALA A 67 12.20 -0.75 4.17
C ALA A 67 13.24 -1.88 4.10
N MET A 68 13.89 -2.07 2.94
CA MET A 68 14.99 -3.01 2.77
C MET A 68 16.21 -2.61 3.60
N GLU A 69 16.60 -1.34 3.56
CA GLU A 69 17.72 -0.81 4.36
C GLU A 69 17.51 -1.05 5.85
N LYS A 70 16.34 -0.67 6.39
CA LYS A 70 15.98 -0.87 7.80
C LYS A 70 15.94 -2.34 8.23
N SER A 71 15.67 -3.25 7.30
CA SER A 71 15.71 -4.69 7.54
C SER A 71 17.07 -5.35 7.30
N GLY A 72 18.04 -4.60 6.79
CA GLY A 72 19.37 -5.11 6.49
C GLY A 72 19.40 -6.09 5.30
N VAL A 73 18.44 -6.00 4.38
CA VAL A 73 18.37 -6.85 3.18
C VAL A 73 18.54 -6.03 1.90
N SER A 74 18.99 -6.68 0.84
CA SER A 74 19.10 -6.09 -0.49
C SER A 74 18.04 -6.65 -1.44
N SER A 75 17.91 -6.06 -2.62
CA SER A 75 16.97 -6.56 -3.64
C SER A 75 17.25 -8.00 -4.06
N LYS A 76 18.50 -8.45 -3.94
CA LYS A 76 18.91 -9.84 -4.25
C LYS A 76 18.41 -10.86 -3.23
N ASP A 77 18.03 -10.40 -2.04
CA ASP A 77 17.52 -11.22 -0.95
C ASP A 77 15.99 -11.35 -0.97
N ILE A 78 15.33 -10.67 -1.90
CA ILE A 78 13.86 -10.62 -2.02
C ILE A 78 13.42 -11.48 -3.20
N ASP A 79 12.51 -12.41 -2.93
CA ASP A 79 12.01 -13.34 -3.94
C ASP A 79 10.88 -12.75 -4.78
N TYR A 80 9.97 -11.97 -4.16
CA TYR A 80 8.83 -11.35 -4.83
C TYR A 80 8.50 -9.98 -4.24
N VAL A 81 7.97 -9.11 -5.09
CA VAL A 81 7.35 -7.85 -4.68
C VAL A 81 5.87 -7.81 -5.06
N PHE A 82 5.02 -7.49 -4.10
CA PHE A 82 3.59 -7.28 -4.24
C PHE A 82 3.33 -5.79 -4.09
N ALA A 83 3.10 -5.08 -5.19
CA ALA A 83 2.91 -3.65 -5.09
C ALA A 83 1.75 -3.15 -5.96
N GLY A 84 1.18 -2.03 -5.55
CA GLY A 84 0.09 -1.39 -6.26
C GLY A 84 -0.05 0.08 -5.92
N ASP A 85 -0.84 0.75 -6.72
CA ASP A 85 -1.13 2.17 -6.64
C ASP A 85 -2.57 2.43 -7.10
N LEU A 86 -2.95 3.69 -7.24
CA LEU A 86 -4.28 4.10 -7.70
C LEU A 86 -4.36 4.37 -9.21
N LEU A 87 -3.24 4.29 -9.92
CA LEU A 87 -3.21 4.52 -11.37
C LEU A 87 -3.68 3.28 -12.12
N ASN A 88 -4.23 3.50 -13.30
CA ASN A 88 -4.65 2.42 -14.17
C ASN A 88 -3.50 1.44 -14.42
N GLN A 89 -3.79 0.14 -14.31
CA GLN A 89 -2.88 -0.96 -14.58
C GLN A 89 -1.64 -0.97 -13.67
N CYS A 90 -1.71 -0.37 -12.47
CA CYS A 90 -0.58 -0.25 -11.55
C CYS A 90 0.65 0.39 -12.19
N THR A 91 0.45 1.44 -12.98
CA THR A 91 1.53 2.06 -13.75
C THR A 91 2.60 2.64 -12.82
N GLY A 92 2.22 3.33 -11.75
CA GLY A 92 3.16 3.85 -10.75
C GLY A 92 4.04 2.77 -10.15
N SER A 93 3.43 1.68 -9.71
CA SER A 93 4.14 0.54 -9.11
C SER A 93 5.02 -0.20 -10.10
N ALA A 94 4.52 -0.46 -11.31
CA ALA A 94 5.28 -1.19 -12.32
C ALA A 94 6.58 -0.44 -12.70
N PHE A 95 6.47 0.88 -12.91
CA PHE A 95 7.64 1.72 -13.19
C PHE A 95 8.55 1.88 -11.96
N GLY A 96 8.00 1.99 -10.76
CA GLY A 96 8.77 2.09 -9.52
C GLY A 96 9.57 0.81 -9.23
N MET A 97 8.97 -0.35 -9.42
CA MET A 97 9.59 -1.64 -9.06
C MET A 97 10.57 -2.18 -10.09
N ARG A 98 10.51 -1.76 -11.35
CA ARG A 98 11.36 -2.29 -12.45
C ARG A 98 12.86 -2.26 -12.16
N ASN A 99 13.31 -1.28 -11.38
CA ASN A 99 14.74 -1.06 -11.10
C ASN A 99 15.32 -2.03 -10.08
N PHE A 100 14.49 -2.76 -9.35
CA PHE A 100 14.94 -3.72 -8.34
C PHE A 100 15.30 -5.08 -8.93
N GLY A 101 14.79 -5.41 -10.13
CA GLY A 101 15.00 -6.70 -10.76
C GLY A 101 14.35 -7.88 -10.02
N ILE A 102 13.33 -7.61 -9.20
CA ILE A 102 12.59 -8.60 -8.41
C ILE A 102 11.32 -9.00 -9.18
N PRO A 103 10.91 -10.27 -9.19
CA PRO A 103 9.62 -10.71 -9.70
C PRO A 103 8.47 -9.89 -9.09
N TYR A 104 7.65 -9.27 -9.96
CA TYR A 104 6.62 -8.31 -9.59
C TYR A 104 5.22 -8.87 -9.80
N LEU A 105 4.36 -8.77 -8.80
CA LEU A 105 2.94 -9.07 -8.86
C LEU A 105 2.13 -7.81 -8.49
N GLY A 106 1.51 -7.20 -9.51
CA GLY A 106 0.69 -6.01 -9.36
C GLY A 106 -0.56 -6.28 -8.53
N GLN A 107 -0.86 -5.35 -7.63
CA GLN A 107 -2.03 -5.39 -6.75
C GLN A 107 -2.92 -4.19 -7.06
N TYR A 108 -4.17 -4.42 -7.42
CA TYR A 108 -5.10 -3.34 -7.78
C TYR A 108 -6.37 -3.43 -6.94
N GLY A 109 -6.29 -2.95 -5.72
CA GLY A 109 -7.38 -2.98 -4.75
C GLY A 109 -7.69 -1.63 -4.11
N ALA A 110 -7.22 -0.52 -4.69
CA ALA A 110 -7.34 0.83 -4.14
C ALA A 110 -6.97 0.86 -2.64
N CYS A 111 -7.88 1.25 -1.76
CA CYS A 111 -7.62 1.35 -0.31
C CYS A 111 -7.26 0.01 0.36
N SER A 112 -7.55 -1.13 -0.27
CA SER A 112 -7.19 -2.45 0.25
C SER A 112 -5.84 -2.97 -0.23
N THR A 113 -5.14 -2.26 -1.11
CA THR A 113 -3.90 -2.70 -1.76
C THR A 113 -2.82 -3.13 -0.76
N MET A 114 -2.59 -2.34 0.29
CA MET A 114 -1.59 -2.70 1.31
C MET A 114 -1.97 -3.96 2.08
N GLY A 115 -3.23 -4.09 2.48
CA GLY A 115 -3.75 -5.29 3.15
C GLY A 115 -3.66 -6.53 2.27
N GLN A 116 -4.00 -6.40 0.99
CA GLN A 116 -3.86 -7.46 -0.01
C GLN A 116 -2.40 -7.84 -0.23
N GLY A 117 -1.51 -6.86 -0.35
CA GLY A 117 -0.07 -7.08 -0.48
C GLY A 117 0.52 -7.83 0.71
N LEU A 118 0.17 -7.45 1.94
CA LEU A 118 0.58 -8.13 3.17
C LEU A 118 0.04 -9.57 3.24
N LEU A 119 -1.21 -9.79 2.86
CA LEU A 119 -1.80 -11.14 2.78
C LEU A 119 -1.02 -12.02 1.80
N MET A 120 -0.75 -11.53 0.59
CA MET A 120 -0.01 -12.27 -0.43
C MET A 120 1.44 -12.53 0.00
N ALA A 121 2.12 -11.52 0.54
CA ALA A 121 3.46 -11.64 1.08
C ALA A 121 3.55 -12.72 2.16
N ALA A 122 2.63 -12.70 3.12
CA ALA A 122 2.57 -13.69 4.18
C ALA A 122 2.26 -15.11 3.66
N LEU A 123 1.34 -15.24 2.69
CA LEU A 123 1.01 -16.53 2.06
C LEU A 123 2.23 -17.15 1.37
N PHE A 124 2.96 -16.37 0.56
CA PHE A 124 4.13 -16.87 -0.15
C PHE A 124 5.24 -17.33 0.80
N VAL A 125 5.43 -16.59 1.90
CA VAL A 125 6.39 -16.99 2.94
C VAL A 125 5.90 -18.21 3.72
N GLU A 126 4.63 -18.26 4.11
CA GLU A 126 4.07 -19.35 4.88
C GLU A 126 4.07 -20.68 4.12
N CYS A 127 3.77 -20.66 2.81
CA CYS A 127 3.76 -21.88 1.98
C CYS A 127 5.15 -22.29 1.48
N GLY A 128 6.19 -21.51 1.79
CA GLY A 128 7.57 -21.81 1.40
C GLY A 128 7.90 -21.46 -0.06
N ALA A 129 7.04 -20.69 -0.74
CA ALA A 129 7.33 -20.18 -2.07
C ALA A 129 8.33 -19.01 -2.06
N ALA A 130 8.55 -18.40 -0.90
CA ALA A 130 9.52 -17.34 -0.68
C ALA A 130 10.11 -17.40 0.72
N GLU A 131 11.35 -16.98 0.85
CA GLU A 131 11.98 -16.72 2.16
C GLU A 131 11.73 -15.26 2.61
N ARG A 132 11.74 -14.32 1.64
CA ARG A 132 11.49 -12.89 1.87
C ARG A 132 10.71 -12.28 0.71
N THR A 133 9.75 -11.45 1.07
CA THR A 133 8.92 -10.72 0.12
C THR A 133 8.82 -9.25 0.52
N VAL A 134 8.51 -8.40 -0.43
CA VAL A 134 8.18 -6.99 -0.18
C VAL A 134 6.73 -6.76 -0.56
N CYS A 135 6.00 -6.00 0.24
CA CYS A 135 4.75 -5.39 -0.18
C CYS A 135 4.88 -3.87 -0.11
N ALA A 136 4.30 -3.18 -1.10
CA ALA A 136 4.34 -1.73 -1.18
C ALA A 136 3.05 -1.16 -1.79
N THR A 137 2.69 0.03 -1.37
CA THR A 137 1.59 0.78 -1.98
C THR A 137 1.91 2.26 -1.98
N SER A 138 1.35 2.95 -2.97
CA SER A 138 1.50 4.39 -3.08
C SER A 138 0.21 5.05 -3.55
N SER A 139 0.14 6.35 -3.38
CA SER A 139 -0.79 7.24 -4.04
C SER A 139 -0.17 8.63 -4.15
N HIS A 140 -0.57 9.36 -5.16
CA HIS A 140 -0.23 10.76 -5.30
C HIS A 140 -1.51 11.55 -5.54
N PHE A 141 -1.73 12.61 -4.74
CA PHE A 141 -2.94 13.42 -4.84
C PHE A 141 -3.26 13.85 -6.26
N CYS A 142 -2.29 14.44 -6.97
CA CYS A 142 -2.54 15.01 -8.29
C CYS A 142 -2.80 13.96 -9.38
N SER A 143 -2.12 12.81 -9.35
CA SER A 143 -2.33 11.72 -10.32
C SER A 143 -3.63 10.94 -10.02
N ALA A 144 -3.87 10.60 -8.75
CA ALA A 144 -5.05 9.83 -8.35
C ALA A 144 -6.36 10.61 -8.53
N GLU A 145 -6.38 11.90 -8.21
CA GLU A 145 -7.58 12.72 -8.32
C GLU A 145 -8.10 12.79 -9.77
N ARG A 146 -7.22 12.81 -10.77
CA ARG A 146 -7.62 12.78 -12.17
C ARG A 146 -8.40 11.52 -12.55
N GLN A 147 -8.14 10.41 -11.89
CA GLN A 147 -8.73 9.12 -12.24
C GLN A 147 -9.96 8.77 -11.39
N TYR A 148 -10.00 9.24 -10.16
CA TYR A 148 -11.00 8.80 -9.18
C TYR A 148 -12.01 9.86 -8.76
N ARG A 149 -11.67 11.14 -8.91
CA ARG A 149 -12.51 12.22 -8.37
C ARG A 149 -12.97 13.17 -9.45
N PHE A 150 -13.91 12.73 -10.23
CA PHE A 150 -14.74 13.63 -11.02
C PHE A 150 -15.65 14.45 -10.06
N PRO A 151 -15.78 15.78 -10.17
CA PRO A 151 -15.35 16.71 -11.22
C PRO A 151 -14.04 17.46 -10.92
N LEU A 152 -13.22 17.04 -9.97
CA LEU A 152 -11.97 17.73 -9.61
C LEU A 152 -10.95 17.78 -10.76
N GLU A 153 -11.09 16.93 -11.74
CA GLU A 153 -10.35 16.92 -13.00
C GLU A 153 -10.22 18.29 -13.67
N TYR A 154 -11.26 19.10 -13.54
CA TYR A 154 -11.37 20.38 -14.24
C TYR A 154 -11.11 21.60 -13.36
N GLY A 155 -10.44 21.39 -12.23
CA GLY A 155 -10.08 22.50 -11.34
C GLY A 155 -11.23 23.13 -10.59
N SER A 156 -12.32 22.39 -10.34
CA SER A 156 -13.41 22.86 -9.51
C SER A 156 -12.96 23.14 -8.08
N ILE A 157 -13.64 24.11 -7.43
CA ILE A 157 -13.35 24.46 -6.05
C ILE A 157 -13.69 23.28 -5.14
N ARG A 158 -12.73 22.87 -4.34
CA ARG A 158 -12.88 21.82 -3.36
C ARG A 158 -13.76 22.31 -2.20
N THR A 159 -14.78 21.52 -1.86
CA THR A 159 -15.58 21.82 -0.67
C THR A 159 -14.78 21.57 0.61
N PRO A 160 -15.07 22.27 1.72
CA PRO A 160 -14.36 22.03 3.00
C PRO A 160 -14.47 20.60 3.53
N THR A 161 -15.53 19.87 3.15
CA THR A 161 -15.80 18.49 3.55
C THR A 161 -15.21 17.44 2.61
N ALA A 162 -14.63 17.86 1.48
CA ALA A 162 -14.03 16.91 0.54
C ALA A 162 -12.79 16.27 1.12
N GLN A 163 -12.71 14.95 1.00
CA GLN A 163 -11.55 14.19 1.43
C GLN A 163 -10.41 14.34 0.43
N TRP A 164 -9.18 14.21 0.92
CA TRP A 164 -7.97 14.26 0.14
C TRP A 164 -7.41 12.87 -0.09
N THR A 165 -6.96 12.59 -1.31
CA THR A 165 -6.11 11.45 -1.54
C THR A 165 -4.73 11.74 -0.95
N VAL A 166 -4.22 10.85 -0.15
CA VAL A 166 -2.89 10.97 0.46
C VAL A 166 -1.81 10.97 -0.62
N THR A 167 -0.81 11.83 -0.47
CA THR A 167 0.43 11.72 -1.23
C THR A 167 1.44 11.00 -0.36
N GLY A 168 1.72 9.75 -0.68
CA GLY A 168 2.63 8.94 0.12
C GLY A 168 2.83 7.53 -0.43
N ALA A 169 3.81 6.85 0.12
CA ALA A 169 4.10 5.45 -0.14
C ALA A 169 4.46 4.74 1.17
N GLY A 170 4.01 3.50 1.28
CA GLY A 170 4.36 2.61 2.38
C GLY A 170 4.91 1.29 1.88
N SER A 171 5.86 0.71 2.59
CA SER A 171 6.43 -0.59 2.26
C SER A 171 6.74 -1.41 3.50
N CYS A 172 6.63 -2.73 3.38
CA CYS A 172 7.04 -3.70 4.39
C CYS A 172 7.84 -4.83 3.76
N VAL A 173 8.87 -5.29 4.46
CA VAL A 173 9.58 -6.53 4.17
C VAL A 173 9.05 -7.63 5.07
N VAL A 174 8.54 -8.70 4.48
CA VAL A 174 8.00 -9.87 5.19
C VAL A 174 8.94 -11.04 4.99
N ALA A 175 9.31 -11.70 6.09
CA ALA A 175 10.24 -12.83 6.08
C ALA A 175 9.71 -14.00 6.92
N LYS A 176 10.28 -15.17 6.69
CA LYS A 176 9.98 -16.38 7.45
C LYS A 176 10.41 -16.27 8.91
N ASN A 177 11.57 -15.65 9.15
CA ASN A 177 12.14 -15.48 10.48
C ASN A 177 12.69 -14.06 10.65
N GLY A 178 12.78 -13.60 11.89
CA GLY A 178 13.35 -12.30 12.23
C GLY A 178 12.72 -11.67 13.47
N ASN A 179 13.12 -10.43 13.74
CA ASN A 179 12.52 -9.60 14.78
C ASN A 179 11.52 -8.64 14.18
N GLY A 180 10.32 -8.57 14.76
CA GLY A 180 9.29 -7.63 14.32
C GLY A 180 7.88 -8.13 14.58
N ALA A 181 6.91 -7.45 14.01
CA ALA A 181 5.52 -7.81 14.13
C ALA A 181 5.21 -9.09 13.34
N ARG A 182 4.47 -10.01 13.96
CA ARG A 182 4.10 -11.29 13.33
C ARG A 182 2.73 -11.21 12.70
N ILE A 183 2.63 -11.68 11.47
CA ILE A 183 1.34 -11.83 10.78
C ILE A 183 0.74 -13.17 11.20
N VAL A 184 -0.28 -13.14 12.05
CA VAL A 184 -0.89 -14.33 12.64
C VAL A 184 -2.07 -14.82 11.81
N ARG A 185 -2.84 -13.88 11.27
CA ARG A 185 -4.06 -14.14 10.50
C ARG A 185 -4.25 -13.06 9.44
N ALA A 186 -4.96 -13.43 8.38
CA ALA A 186 -5.43 -12.49 7.38
C ALA A 186 -6.89 -12.83 7.01
N THR A 187 -7.74 -11.82 6.94
CA THR A 187 -9.15 -11.97 6.59
C THR A 187 -9.43 -11.23 5.28
N ALA A 188 -9.92 -11.94 4.27
CA ALA A 188 -10.36 -11.33 3.04
C ALA A 188 -11.79 -10.81 3.17
N GLY A 189 -12.03 -9.56 2.78
CA GLY A 189 -13.36 -8.97 2.71
C GLY A 189 -14.18 -9.52 1.55
N LYS A 190 -15.44 -9.10 1.49
CA LYS A 190 -16.32 -9.32 0.34
C LYS A 190 -16.83 -7.98 -0.18
N ILE A 191 -17.15 -7.91 -1.45
CA ILE A 191 -17.82 -6.75 -2.02
C ILE A 191 -19.23 -6.66 -1.44
N THR A 192 -19.56 -5.49 -0.86
CA THR A 192 -20.87 -5.22 -0.31
C THR A 192 -21.35 -3.86 -0.82
N ASP A 193 -22.48 -3.85 -1.51
CA ASP A 193 -23.14 -2.63 -1.92
C ASP A 193 -24.08 -2.17 -0.80
N LEU A 194 -23.84 -0.99 -0.27
CA LEU A 194 -24.65 -0.33 0.75
C LEU A 194 -25.61 0.71 0.17
N GLY A 195 -25.70 0.81 -1.15
CA GLY A 195 -26.57 1.76 -1.85
C GLY A 195 -26.12 3.23 -1.69
N ILE A 196 -24.86 3.49 -1.38
CA ILE A 196 -24.31 4.85 -1.25
C ILE A 196 -24.09 5.43 -2.64
N THR A 197 -24.81 6.48 -2.97
CA THR A 197 -24.76 7.15 -4.29
C THR A 197 -24.06 8.50 -4.27
N ASP A 198 -23.85 9.09 -3.08
CA ASP A 198 -23.15 10.36 -2.95
C ASP A 198 -21.63 10.15 -2.98
N ALA A 199 -21.00 10.51 -4.10
CA ALA A 199 -19.56 10.43 -4.29
C ALA A 199 -18.72 11.27 -3.29
N ASN A 200 -19.34 12.29 -2.68
CA ASN A 200 -18.68 13.11 -1.66
C ASN A 200 -18.72 12.50 -0.25
N ASN A 201 -19.51 11.45 -0.05
CA ASN A 201 -19.69 10.79 1.24
C ASN A 201 -19.01 9.40 1.26
N MET A 202 -17.72 9.35 0.98
CA MET A 202 -16.94 8.10 1.02
C MET A 202 -16.96 7.46 2.42
N GLY A 203 -17.02 8.26 3.48
CA GLY A 203 -17.08 7.76 4.86
C GLY A 203 -18.27 6.84 5.11
N ALA A 204 -19.43 7.15 4.52
CA ALA A 204 -20.63 6.31 4.66
C ALA A 204 -20.46 4.92 4.01
N ALA A 205 -19.64 4.81 2.96
CA ALA A 205 -19.34 3.52 2.33
C ALA A 205 -18.20 2.77 3.06
N MET A 206 -17.17 3.49 3.50
CA MET A 206 -15.95 2.88 4.02
C MET A 206 -16.04 2.45 5.50
N ALA A 207 -16.69 3.24 6.35
CA ALA A 207 -16.77 2.92 7.77
C ALA A 207 -17.50 1.60 8.04
N PRO A 208 -18.67 1.31 7.45
CA PRO A 208 -19.31 0.00 7.60
C PRO A 208 -18.48 -1.16 7.04
N ALA A 209 -17.72 -0.93 5.94
CA ALA A 209 -16.88 -1.97 5.37
C ALA A 209 -15.81 -2.50 6.34
N ILE A 210 -15.29 -1.64 7.22
CA ILE A 210 -14.34 -2.03 8.27
C ILE A 210 -15.05 -2.78 9.41
N CYS A 211 -16.26 -2.36 9.75
CA CYS A 211 -17.02 -2.94 10.86
C CYS A 211 -17.64 -4.32 10.56
N ILE A 212 -17.88 -4.63 9.28
CA ILE A 212 -18.56 -5.89 8.85
C ILE A 212 -17.54 -7.04 8.62
N MET A 213 -16.27 -6.86 8.91
CA MET A 213 -15.27 -7.92 8.82
C MET A 213 -15.44 -8.93 9.96
N GLU A 214 -16.50 -9.74 9.90
CA GLU A 214 -16.60 -10.93 10.73
C GLU A 214 -15.63 -12.03 10.23
N PRO A 215 -15.01 -12.79 11.13
CA PRO A 215 -14.05 -13.85 10.81
C PRO A 215 -14.63 -14.99 9.99
#